data_749a644bb7886ac13e1f11ae7357b996
#
_entry.id   749a644bb7886ac13e1f11ae7357b996
#
_cell.length_a   1.000
_cell.length_b   1.000
_cell.length_c   1.000
_cell.angle_alpha   90.00
_cell.angle_beta   90.00
_cell.angle_gamma   90.00
#
_symmetry.space_group_name_H-M   'P 1'
#
loop_
_entity.id
_entity.type
_entity.pdbx_description
1 polymer ?
#
loop_
_entity_poly.entity_id
_entity_poly.type
_entity_poly.pdbx_seq_one_letter_code
_entity_poly.pdbx_strand_id
1 'polypeptide(L)'
;CAAASTCQYSGHQTGQPGPCQMIIGLGNDMVDIRRIEETLEKYGERFIQRIFTDVEIRKSEKRAQRAASYAKRFAAKEACSKALGTGFRAGVFWKDMGVVNEPSGKPTMVLTGGALEQLERITPEGHKVRIHLTITDDNPWAQAIVMIEALPLA
;
A
#
# COMPACT_ATOMS: atom_id res chain seq x y z
N CYS A 1 8.10 26.45 0.59
CA CYS A 1 8.82 26.37 1.88
C CYS A 1 8.88 24.91 2.28
N ALA A 2 10.02 24.25 2.02
CA ALA A 2 10.28 22.89 2.44
C ALA A 2 10.64 22.92 3.94
N ALA A 3 9.75 22.36 4.78
CA ALA A 3 10.09 22.09 6.16
C ALA A 3 10.98 20.85 6.20
N ALA A 4 12.28 21.04 6.38
CA ALA A 4 13.20 19.97 6.67
C ALA A 4 12.83 19.38 8.04
N SER A 5 12.24 18.19 8.06
CA SER A 5 12.02 17.43 9.29
C SER A 5 13.37 16.91 9.77
N THR A 6 13.94 17.58 10.77
CA THR A 6 15.16 17.16 11.44
C THR A 6 14.87 15.93 12.30
N CYS A 7 15.47 14.80 11.96
CA CYS A 7 15.48 13.62 12.81
C CYS A 7 16.30 13.91 14.06
N GLN A 8 15.64 14.16 15.20
CA GLN A 8 16.33 14.33 16.49
C GLN A 8 16.51 12.96 17.14
N TYR A 9 17.70 12.40 17.01
CA TYR A 9 18.14 11.28 17.83
C TYR A 9 19.05 11.80 18.93
N SER A 10 18.64 11.66 20.20
CA SER A 10 19.42 12.04 21.37
C SER A 10 20.56 11.05 21.61
N GLY A 11 21.67 11.31 20.99
CA GLY A 11 22.93 10.62 21.25
C GLY A 11 24.07 11.51 20.81
N HIS A 12 24.94 11.88 21.74
CA HIS A 12 26.11 12.71 21.51
C HIS A 12 27.00 12.17 20.39
N GLN A 13 26.88 12.76 19.18
CA GLN A 13 27.92 12.68 18.17
C GLN A 13 28.02 14.01 17.45
N THR A 14 29.20 14.62 17.56
CA THR A 14 29.65 15.79 16.82
C THR A 14 29.93 15.39 15.37
N GLY A 15 28.91 15.29 14.55
CA GLY A 15 28.98 15.04 13.11
C GLY A 15 27.64 15.44 12.49
N GLN A 16 27.66 16.00 11.27
CA GLN A 16 26.42 16.25 10.54
C GLN A 16 25.64 14.94 10.43
N PRO A 17 24.33 14.92 10.76
CA PRO A 17 23.55 13.70 10.61
C PRO A 17 23.57 13.32 9.12
N GLY A 18 24.14 12.16 8.83
CA GLY A 18 24.04 11.56 7.49
C GLY A 18 22.57 11.26 7.15
N PRO A 19 22.30 10.90 5.90
CA PRO A 19 20.95 10.54 5.48
C PRO A 19 20.42 9.42 6.38
N CYS A 20 19.29 9.67 7.06
CA CYS A 20 18.72 8.72 8.00
C CYS A 20 17.54 7.94 7.37
N GLN A 21 17.40 6.70 7.76
CA GLN A 21 16.22 5.89 7.49
C GLN A 21 15.00 6.53 8.14
N MET A 22 13.89 6.65 7.40
CA MET A 22 12.68 7.27 7.92
C MET A 22 11.40 6.69 7.31
N ILE A 23 10.31 6.78 8.06
CA ILE A 23 8.97 6.47 7.56
C ILE A 23 8.43 7.72 6.88
N ILE A 24 8.07 7.60 5.59
CA ILE A 24 7.54 8.70 4.77
C ILE A 24 6.05 8.54 4.46
N GLY A 25 5.45 7.39 4.77
CA GLY A 25 4.04 7.16 4.59
C GLY A 25 3.53 6.04 5.47
N LEU A 26 2.32 6.24 6.01
CA LEU A 26 1.61 5.23 6.79
C LEU A 26 0.13 5.29 6.42
N GLY A 27 -0.44 4.14 6.11
CA GLY A 27 -1.85 3.99 5.80
C GLY A 27 -2.43 2.75 6.44
N ASN A 28 -3.66 2.87 6.90
CA ASN A 28 -4.46 1.78 7.45
C ASN A 28 -5.85 1.85 6.85
N ASP A 29 -6.41 0.69 6.53
CA ASP A 29 -7.80 0.59 6.12
C ASP A 29 -8.42 -0.71 6.63
N MET A 30 -9.71 -0.63 6.92
CA MET A 30 -10.52 -1.76 7.35
C MET A 30 -11.82 -1.78 6.56
N VAL A 31 -12.19 -2.94 6.03
CA VAL A 31 -13.38 -3.11 5.20
C VAL A 31 -14.23 -4.28 5.71
N ASP A 32 -15.53 -4.11 5.63
CA ASP A 32 -16.49 -5.19 5.89
C ASP A 32 -16.55 -6.12 4.67
N ILE A 33 -16.19 -7.38 4.87
CA ILE A 33 -16.17 -8.42 3.82
C ILE A 33 -17.55 -8.58 3.19
N ARG A 34 -18.62 -8.45 3.95
CA ARG A 34 -20.00 -8.56 3.44
C ARG A 34 -20.32 -7.49 2.40
N ARG A 35 -19.81 -6.26 2.58
CA ARG A 35 -19.97 -5.17 1.60
C ARG A 35 -19.24 -5.48 0.28
N ILE A 36 -18.08 -6.12 0.38
CA ILE A 36 -17.36 -6.56 -0.82
C ILE A 36 -18.11 -7.70 -1.50
N GLU A 37 -18.65 -8.65 -0.74
CA GLU A 37 -19.46 -9.76 -1.27
C GLU A 37 -20.71 -9.24 -2.00
N GLU A 38 -21.48 -8.34 -1.40
CA GLU A 38 -22.64 -7.67 -2.02
C GLU A 38 -22.23 -6.92 -3.30
N THR A 39 -21.06 -6.26 -3.29
CA THR A 39 -20.54 -5.53 -4.46
C THR A 39 -20.14 -6.48 -5.59
N LEU A 40 -19.52 -7.62 -5.24
CA LEU A 40 -19.19 -8.68 -6.20
C LEU A 40 -20.45 -9.31 -6.81
N GLU A 41 -21.49 -9.54 -6.01
CA GLU A 41 -22.77 -10.07 -6.51
C GLU A 41 -23.47 -9.07 -7.44
N LYS A 42 -23.47 -7.80 -7.07
CA LYS A 42 -24.19 -6.74 -7.81
C LYS A 42 -23.49 -6.33 -9.11
N TYR A 43 -22.17 -6.21 -9.10
CA TYR A 43 -21.40 -5.64 -10.20
C TYR A 43 -20.46 -6.63 -10.89
N GLY A 44 -20.17 -7.76 -10.23
CA GLY A 44 -19.39 -8.87 -10.78
C GLY A 44 -18.10 -8.44 -11.44
N GLU A 45 -17.91 -8.86 -12.67
CA GLU A 45 -16.68 -8.63 -13.45
C GLU A 45 -16.34 -7.15 -13.64
N ARG A 46 -17.35 -6.27 -13.73
CA ARG A 46 -17.12 -4.81 -13.87
C ARG A 46 -16.37 -4.24 -12.67
N PHE A 47 -16.74 -4.65 -11.46
CA PHE A 47 -16.05 -4.24 -10.24
C PHE A 47 -14.63 -4.82 -10.18
N ILE A 48 -14.52 -6.11 -10.44
CA ILE A 48 -13.24 -6.83 -10.41
C ILE A 48 -12.23 -6.19 -11.37
N GLN A 49 -12.61 -6.01 -12.62
CA GLN A 49 -11.73 -5.46 -13.67
C GLN A 49 -11.37 -3.99 -13.45
N ARG A 50 -12.21 -3.25 -12.76
CA ARG A 50 -11.93 -1.85 -12.45
C ARG A 50 -10.92 -1.67 -11.32
N ILE A 51 -10.95 -2.55 -10.33
CA ILE A 51 -10.23 -2.37 -9.06
C ILE A 51 -8.94 -3.21 -9.00
N PHE A 52 -8.99 -4.45 -9.46
CA PHE A 52 -7.93 -5.42 -9.20
C PHE A 52 -7.05 -5.68 -10.43
N THR A 53 -5.78 -5.97 -10.16
CA THR A 53 -4.83 -6.40 -11.18
C THR A 53 -5.06 -7.88 -11.54
N ASP A 54 -4.58 -8.32 -12.70
CA ASP A 54 -4.72 -9.70 -13.15
C ASP A 54 -4.11 -10.72 -12.16
N VAL A 55 -3.02 -10.34 -11.50
CA VAL A 55 -2.37 -11.17 -10.46
C VAL A 55 -3.30 -11.35 -9.27
N GLU A 56 -3.93 -10.28 -8.82
CA GLU A 56 -4.87 -10.30 -7.69
C GLU A 56 -6.13 -11.09 -8.02
N ILE A 57 -6.66 -10.93 -9.24
CA ILE A 57 -7.83 -11.66 -9.73
C ILE A 57 -7.55 -13.16 -9.73
N ARG A 58 -6.49 -13.60 -10.42
CA ARG A 58 -6.12 -15.03 -10.49
C ARG A 58 -5.94 -15.64 -9.10
N LYS A 59 -5.41 -14.87 -8.15
CA LYS A 59 -5.18 -15.35 -6.79
C LYS A 59 -6.47 -15.43 -5.98
N SER A 60 -7.37 -14.46 -6.13
CA SER A 60 -8.63 -14.40 -5.40
C SER A 60 -9.64 -15.42 -5.90
N GLU A 61 -9.70 -15.64 -7.23
CA GLU A 61 -10.60 -16.63 -7.83
C GLU A 61 -10.29 -18.08 -7.44
N LYS A 62 -9.05 -18.37 -7.03
CA LYS A 62 -8.63 -19.70 -6.55
C LYS A 62 -8.92 -19.94 -5.07
N ARG A 63 -9.42 -18.94 -4.33
CA ARG A 63 -9.66 -19.07 -2.90
C ARG A 63 -11.09 -19.48 -2.59
N ALA A 64 -11.26 -20.40 -1.65
CA ALA A 64 -12.57 -20.79 -1.15
C ALA A 64 -13.35 -19.59 -0.58
N GLN A 65 -12.65 -18.71 0.16
CA GLN A 65 -13.20 -17.46 0.66
C GLN A 65 -12.88 -16.30 -0.29
N ARG A 66 -13.53 -16.32 -1.46
CA ARG A 66 -13.30 -15.38 -2.55
C ARG A 66 -13.49 -13.92 -2.12
N ALA A 67 -14.61 -13.62 -1.45
CA ALA A 67 -14.93 -12.27 -0.99
C ALA A 67 -13.90 -11.74 0.03
N ALA A 68 -13.47 -12.54 1.00
CA ALA A 68 -12.44 -12.17 1.96
C ALA A 68 -11.08 -11.91 1.26
N SER A 69 -10.76 -12.69 0.23
CA SER A 69 -9.53 -12.49 -0.55
C SER A 69 -9.53 -11.15 -1.28
N TYR A 70 -10.65 -10.77 -1.91
CA TYR A 70 -10.81 -9.46 -2.54
C TYR A 70 -10.84 -8.34 -1.52
N ALA A 71 -11.54 -8.52 -0.40
CA ALA A 71 -11.63 -7.52 0.68
C ALA A 71 -10.26 -7.15 1.24
N LYS A 72 -9.39 -8.11 1.50
CA LYS A 72 -8.00 -7.85 1.94
C LYS A 72 -7.21 -7.02 0.95
N ARG A 73 -7.34 -7.31 -0.36
CA ARG A 73 -6.66 -6.55 -1.41
C ARG A 73 -7.24 -5.16 -1.59
N PHE A 74 -8.54 -5.03 -1.48
CA PHE A 74 -9.23 -3.75 -1.48
C PHE A 74 -8.73 -2.87 -0.33
N ALA A 75 -8.70 -3.40 0.90
CA ALA A 75 -8.17 -2.70 2.07
C ALA A 75 -6.69 -2.30 1.88
N ALA A 76 -5.87 -3.17 1.28
CA ALA A 76 -4.47 -2.87 1.00
C ALA A 76 -4.28 -1.69 0.03
N LYS A 77 -5.12 -1.60 -1.01
CA LYS A 77 -5.09 -0.48 -1.98
C LYS A 77 -5.52 0.83 -1.31
N GLU A 78 -6.59 0.81 -0.51
CA GLU A 78 -7.04 1.95 0.28
C GLU A 78 -5.94 2.40 1.27
N ALA A 79 -5.34 1.47 2.00
CA ALA A 79 -4.24 1.78 2.92
C ALA A 79 -3.03 2.37 2.18
N CYS A 80 -2.69 1.84 1.01
CA CYS A 80 -1.60 2.35 0.18
C CYS A 80 -1.88 3.77 -0.31
N SER A 81 -3.10 4.05 -0.78
CA SER A 81 -3.49 5.40 -1.21
C SER A 81 -3.40 6.43 -0.08
N LYS A 82 -3.73 6.02 1.13
CA LYS A 82 -3.55 6.85 2.35
C LYS A 82 -2.07 7.06 2.69
N ALA A 83 -1.26 6.02 2.57
CA ALA A 83 0.19 6.12 2.79
C ALA A 83 0.88 7.06 1.79
N LEU A 84 0.40 7.10 0.53
CA LEU A 84 0.85 8.04 -0.50
C LEU A 84 0.38 9.49 -0.26
N GLY A 85 -0.58 9.70 0.65
CA GLY A 85 -1.10 11.01 1.02
C GLY A 85 -2.12 11.62 0.05
N THR A 86 -2.42 10.97 -1.05
CA THR A 86 -3.33 11.49 -2.09
C THR A 86 -4.73 10.88 -2.07
N GLY A 87 -4.88 9.70 -1.46
CA GLY A 87 -6.03 8.85 -1.75
C GLY A 87 -6.06 8.52 -3.25
N PHE A 88 -7.27 8.34 -3.82
CA PHE A 88 -7.47 8.10 -5.25
C PHE A 88 -7.65 9.42 -6.02
N ARG A 89 -6.74 10.36 -5.84
CA ARG A 89 -6.69 11.67 -6.50
C ARG A 89 -5.35 11.85 -7.19
N ALA A 90 -5.19 12.97 -7.91
CA ALA A 90 -3.93 13.35 -8.55
C ALA A 90 -3.32 12.26 -9.46
N GLY A 91 -4.18 11.53 -10.19
CA GLY A 91 -3.73 10.50 -11.13
C GLY A 91 -3.43 9.13 -10.51
N VAL A 92 -3.71 8.93 -9.22
CA VAL A 92 -3.56 7.63 -8.56
C VAL A 92 -4.82 6.79 -8.76
N PHE A 93 -4.69 5.64 -9.43
CA PHE A 93 -5.78 4.74 -9.74
C PHE A 93 -5.64 3.39 -9.03
N TRP A 94 -6.77 2.68 -8.90
CA TRP A 94 -6.83 1.38 -8.26
C TRP A 94 -5.85 0.35 -8.83
N LYS A 95 -5.74 0.29 -10.15
CA LYS A 95 -4.86 -0.66 -10.86
C LYS A 95 -3.38 -0.29 -10.81
N ASP A 96 -3.06 0.93 -10.39
CA ASP A 96 -1.66 1.35 -10.19
C ASP A 96 -1.03 0.73 -8.94
N MET A 97 -1.84 0.12 -8.08
CA MET A 97 -1.42 -0.50 -6.83
C MET A 97 -1.79 -1.98 -6.84
N GLY A 98 -0.82 -2.86 -6.93
CA GLY A 98 -1.02 -4.31 -6.96
C GLY A 98 -0.48 -5.00 -5.70
N VAL A 99 -1.30 -5.86 -5.08
CA VAL A 99 -0.84 -6.74 -4.00
C VAL A 99 -0.21 -7.98 -4.63
N VAL A 100 1.06 -8.19 -4.34
CA VAL A 100 1.82 -9.37 -4.76
C VAL A 100 2.43 -10.06 -3.55
N ASN A 101 2.94 -11.27 -3.72
CA ASN A 101 3.71 -11.95 -2.68
C ASN A 101 5.16 -12.11 -3.11
N GLU A 102 6.07 -11.86 -2.20
CA GLU A 102 7.46 -12.24 -2.33
C GLU A 102 7.61 -13.77 -2.39
N PRO A 103 8.75 -14.31 -2.83
CA PRO A 103 9.01 -15.75 -2.81
C PRO A 103 8.84 -16.39 -1.42
N SER A 104 9.08 -15.63 -0.35
CA SER A 104 8.83 -16.02 1.05
C SER A 104 7.35 -16.21 1.40
N GLY A 105 6.43 -15.77 0.52
CA GLY A 105 4.99 -15.70 0.78
C GLY A 105 4.51 -14.40 1.42
N LYS A 106 5.44 -13.55 1.87
CA LYS A 106 5.12 -12.24 2.46
C LYS A 106 4.42 -11.34 1.44
N PRO A 107 3.29 -10.69 1.81
CA PRO A 107 2.64 -9.74 0.92
C PRO A 107 3.45 -8.44 0.81
N THR A 108 3.43 -7.85 -0.37
CA THR A 108 3.98 -6.53 -0.64
C THR A 108 3.15 -5.82 -1.71
N MET A 109 3.46 -4.55 -1.97
CA MET A 109 2.80 -3.75 -3.00
C MET A 109 3.75 -3.49 -4.18
N VAL A 110 3.22 -3.60 -5.37
CA VAL A 110 3.85 -3.09 -6.60
C VAL A 110 3.08 -1.88 -7.07
N LEU A 111 3.77 -0.76 -7.25
CA LEU A 111 3.19 0.49 -7.73
C LEU A 111 3.61 0.74 -9.18
N THR A 112 2.66 1.26 -9.95
CA THR A 112 2.85 1.65 -11.36
C THR A 112 2.13 2.98 -11.61
N GLY A 113 2.29 3.57 -12.80
CA GLY A 113 1.55 4.76 -13.20
C GLY A 113 1.59 5.89 -12.19
N GLY A 114 0.47 6.53 -11.96
CA GLY A 114 0.36 7.68 -11.05
C GLY A 114 0.68 7.36 -9.59
N ALA A 115 0.47 6.14 -9.13
CA ALA A 115 0.88 5.73 -7.78
C ALA A 115 2.41 5.68 -7.63
N LEU A 116 3.11 5.20 -8.65
CA LEU A 116 4.58 5.21 -8.68
C LEU A 116 5.12 6.64 -8.75
N GLU A 117 4.57 7.49 -9.62
CA GLU A 117 4.96 8.91 -9.71
C GLU A 117 4.77 9.63 -8.37
N GLN A 118 3.67 9.35 -7.67
CA GLN A 118 3.44 9.93 -6.34
C GLN A 118 4.43 9.41 -5.31
N LEU A 119 4.77 8.11 -5.36
CA LEU A 119 5.79 7.52 -4.49
C LEU A 119 7.16 8.21 -4.70
N GLU A 120 7.55 8.41 -5.96
CA GLU A 120 8.79 9.11 -6.31
C GLU A 120 8.78 10.56 -5.80
N ARG A 121 7.64 11.25 -5.91
CA ARG A 121 7.48 12.63 -5.45
C ARG A 121 7.65 12.80 -3.93
N ILE A 122 7.18 11.82 -3.14
CA ILE A 122 7.31 11.87 -1.67
C ILE A 122 8.64 11.28 -1.17
N THR A 123 9.39 10.61 -2.04
CA THR A 123 10.69 10.02 -1.69
C THR A 123 11.75 11.11 -1.60
N PRO A 124 12.44 11.28 -0.46
CA PRO A 124 13.51 12.25 -0.34
C PRO A 124 14.67 11.95 -1.28
N GLU A 125 15.33 12.99 -1.77
CA GLU A 125 16.53 12.84 -2.58
C GLU A 125 17.60 11.99 -1.86
N GLY A 126 18.30 11.15 -2.59
CA GLY A 126 19.31 10.25 -2.02
C GLY A 126 18.75 9.04 -1.26
N HIS A 127 17.47 8.75 -1.41
CA HIS A 127 16.83 7.60 -0.78
C HIS A 127 16.19 6.65 -1.81
N LYS A 128 16.13 5.39 -1.44
CA LYS A 128 15.26 4.37 -2.06
C LYS A 128 14.11 4.03 -1.13
N VAL A 129 13.02 3.54 -1.67
CA VAL A 129 11.85 3.17 -0.87
C VAL A 129 11.75 1.67 -0.65
N ARG A 130 11.16 1.30 0.48
CA ARG A 130 10.67 -0.03 0.78
C ARG A 130 9.22 0.09 1.25
N ILE A 131 8.34 -0.72 0.67
CA ILE A 131 6.94 -0.79 1.07
C ILE A 131 6.73 -2.04 1.91
N HIS A 132 6.22 -1.84 3.12
CA HIS A 132 5.80 -2.90 4.01
C HIS A 132 4.29 -3.01 3.99
N LEU A 133 3.78 -4.22 3.84
CA LEU A 133 2.35 -4.52 3.84
C LEU A 133 2.07 -5.65 4.82
N THR A 134 1.07 -5.45 5.65
CA THR A 134 0.41 -6.53 6.38
C THR A 134 -1.08 -6.51 6.08
N ILE A 135 -1.65 -7.69 5.88
CA ILE A 135 -3.08 -7.90 5.60
C ILE A 135 -3.59 -9.03 6.48
N THR A 136 -4.77 -8.83 7.03
CA THR A 136 -5.44 -9.84 7.85
C THR A 136 -6.94 -9.80 7.61
N ASP A 137 -7.61 -10.88 7.96
CA ASP A 137 -9.07 -10.94 8.02
C ASP A 137 -9.52 -11.72 9.24
N ASP A 138 -10.55 -11.20 9.87
CA ASP A 138 -11.31 -11.85 10.93
C ASP A 138 -12.77 -11.47 10.71
N ASN A 139 -13.54 -12.45 10.25
CA ASN A 139 -14.91 -12.21 9.77
C ASN A 139 -15.75 -11.45 10.81
N PRO A 140 -16.41 -10.35 10.44
CA PRO A 140 -16.65 -9.88 9.06
C PRO A 140 -15.62 -8.86 8.53
N TRP A 141 -14.48 -8.68 9.17
CA TRP A 141 -13.53 -7.62 8.84
C TRP A 141 -12.31 -8.11 8.07
N ALA A 142 -11.86 -7.29 7.15
CA ALA A 142 -10.54 -7.38 6.54
C ALA A 142 -9.79 -6.07 6.77
N GLN A 143 -8.51 -6.15 7.10
CA GLN A 143 -7.68 -4.99 7.41
C GLN A 143 -6.34 -5.06 6.69
N ALA A 144 -5.81 -3.90 6.35
CA ALA A 144 -4.47 -3.74 5.81
C ALA A 144 -3.76 -2.54 6.44
N ILE A 145 -2.46 -2.69 6.62
CA ILE A 145 -1.56 -1.60 7.02
C ILE A 145 -0.44 -1.53 5.98
N VAL A 146 -0.19 -0.34 5.46
CA VAL A 146 0.92 -0.03 4.56
C VAL A 146 1.83 0.97 5.22
N MET A 147 3.12 0.68 5.23
CA MET A 147 4.17 1.58 5.68
C MET A 147 5.17 1.78 4.55
N ILE A 148 5.49 3.03 4.25
CA ILE A 148 6.50 3.40 3.25
C ILE A 148 7.71 3.94 3.98
N GLU A 149 8.83 3.28 3.78
CA GLU A 149 10.11 3.57 4.41
C GLU A 149 11.09 4.08 3.36
N ALA A 150 11.73 5.19 3.65
CA ALA A 150 12.85 5.72 2.87
C ALA A 150 14.17 5.29 3.50
N LEU A 151 15.01 4.64 2.70
CA LEU A 151 16.32 4.13 3.08
C LEU A 151 17.40 4.93 2.34
N PRO A 152 18.45 5.41 3.01
CA PRO A 152 19.54 6.08 2.33
C PRO A 152 20.15 5.20 1.24
N LEU A 153 20.50 5.81 0.12
CA LEU A 153 21.37 5.18 -0.87
C LEU A 153 22.78 5.11 -0.27
N ALA A 154 23.41 3.97 -0.40
CA ALA A 154 24.79 3.77 0.07
C ALA A 154 25.78 4.59 -0.77
#